data_d7a7b7a079c1c510d5da758b31cb8789
#
_entry.id   d7a7b7a079c1c510d5da758b31cb8789
#
_cell.length_a   1.000
_cell.length_b   1.000
_cell.length_c   1.000
_cell.angle_alpha   90.00
_cell.angle_beta   90.00
_cell.angle_gamma   90.00
#
_symmetry.space_group_name_H-M   'P 1'
#
loop_
_entity.id
_entity.type
_entity.pdbx_description
1 polymer ?
#
loop_
_entity_poly.entity_id
_entity_poly.type
_entity_poly.pdbx_seq_one_letter_code
_entity_poly.pdbx_strand_id
1 'polypeptide(L)'
;MKMGKTAVLTDSTAYLDKQTLEELGIYTIPLSVIFSGKNYREEMDLSTDAFYEKLSTEEALPTTSQPAIGMFTELLQELKDEGYTDVVSVHLSSKISGTLQTALSAGEMVEGITLHGVDSEISCAPQGFLARTAAKLALEGTPPENIVAELEKIKAQIRAYFVVHDLHHLRRGGRLNGAQALIGSMLQIKPILHFEEGLIVPYAKVRTEKKALNHILDMLFDDLAAGNVNEVTVIHANNRAGAMQLKEKIAEQHPTTTIQISYFGPVIGTHLGSGSLGVSWY
;
A
#
# COMPACT_ATOMS: atom_id res chain seq x y z
N MET A 1 -9.09 11.90 33.69
CA MET A 1 -7.96 11.09 33.19
C MET A 1 -7.26 11.93 32.13
N LYS A 2 -5.94 12.07 32.17
CA LYS A 2 -5.23 12.64 30.99
C LYS A 2 -5.46 11.68 29.83
N MET A 3 -6.01 12.17 28.72
CA MET A 3 -6.03 11.37 27.48
C MET A 3 -4.58 11.07 27.13
N GLY A 4 -4.30 9.79 26.80
CA GLY A 4 -3.00 9.38 26.34
C GLY A 4 -2.63 10.04 25.01
N LYS A 5 -1.34 10.16 24.74
CA LYS A 5 -0.86 10.65 23.44
C LYS A 5 -0.79 9.48 22.48
N THR A 6 -1.47 9.56 21.35
CA THR A 6 -1.51 8.50 20.33
C THR A 6 -0.55 8.80 19.18
N ALA A 7 0.39 7.90 18.90
CA ALA A 7 1.22 7.92 17.70
C ALA A 7 0.55 7.14 16.56
N VAL A 8 0.92 7.45 15.32
CA VAL A 8 0.52 6.65 14.15
C VAL A 8 1.76 6.08 13.48
N LEU A 9 1.75 4.78 13.28
CA LEU A 9 2.79 4.01 12.62
C LEU A 9 2.23 3.35 11.35
N THR A 10 3.01 3.35 10.29
CA THR A 10 2.74 2.54 9.09
C THR A 10 4.03 1.90 8.60
N ASP A 11 3.95 1.08 7.58
CA ASP A 11 5.16 0.57 6.91
C ASP A 11 5.44 1.29 5.59
N SER A 12 6.64 1.07 5.05
CA SER A 12 7.11 1.76 3.83
C SER A 12 6.22 1.57 2.61
N THR A 13 5.42 0.48 2.56
CA THR A 13 4.55 0.21 1.41
C THR A 13 3.32 1.13 1.31
N ALA A 14 3.09 2.00 2.30
CA ALA A 14 2.10 3.07 2.20
C ALA A 14 2.50 4.16 1.19
N TYR A 15 3.78 4.25 0.85
CA TYR A 15 4.39 5.19 -0.10
C TYR A 15 3.94 6.63 0.11
N LEU A 16 3.91 7.05 1.38
CA LEU A 16 3.67 8.44 1.76
C LEU A 16 4.94 9.27 1.52
N ASP A 17 4.78 10.45 0.96
CA ASP A 17 5.90 11.36 0.79
C ASP A 17 6.38 11.94 2.13
N LYS A 18 7.65 12.38 2.15
CA LYS A 18 8.31 12.87 3.34
C LYS A 18 7.58 14.05 3.97
N GLN A 19 7.03 14.95 3.15
CA GLN A 19 6.30 16.12 3.64
C GLN A 19 5.05 15.67 4.41
N THR A 20 4.26 14.75 3.85
CA THR A 20 3.06 14.18 4.51
C THR A 20 3.43 13.49 5.83
N LEU A 21 4.52 12.72 5.86
CA LEU A 21 4.98 12.05 7.07
C LEU A 21 5.33 13.07 8.18
N GLU A 22 6.08 14.10 7.84
CA GLU A 22 6.50 15.15 8.78
C GLU A 22 5.32 16.01 9.27
N GLU A 23 4.44 16.46 8.35
CA GLU A 23 3.29 17.31 8.69
C GLU A 23 2.27 16.60 9.58
N LEU A 24 2.05 15.30 9.37
CA LEU A 24 1.09 14.51 10.12
C LEU A 24 1.71 13.74 11.29
N GLY A 25 3.03 13.77 11.46
CA GLY A 25 3.73 13.03 12.51
C GLY A 25 3.57 11.52 12.39
N ILE A 26 3.58 10.99 11.15
CA ILE A 26 3.45 9.55 10.90
C ILE A 26 4.83 8.91 10.95
N TYR A 27 4.99 7.90 11.80
CA TYR A 27 6.18 7.06 11.86
C TYR A 27 6.10 5.96 10.82
N THR A 28 7.25 5.58 10.24
CA THR A 28 7.32 4.52 9.24
C THR A 28 8.38 3.49 9.58
N ILE A 29 8.09 2.24 9.28
CA ILE A 29 9.04 1.14 9.39
C ILE A 29 9.29 0.53 8.01
N PRO A 30 10.57 0.41 7.57
CA PRO A 30 10.87 -0.07 6.23
C PRO A 30 10.79 -1.60 6.14
N LEU A 31 10.10 -2.09 5.11
CA LEU A 31 10.32 -3.43 4.60
C LEU A 31 11.64 -3.47 3.82
N SER A 32 12.04 -4.66 3.39
CA SER A 32 13.29 -4.83 2.66
C SER A 32 13.11 -5.60 1.35
N VAL A 33 13.97 -5.27 0.39
CA VAL A 33 14.19 -6.03 -0.83
C VAL A 33 15.55 -6.71 -0.76
N ILE A 34 15.62 -7.97 -1.18
CA ILE A 34 16.82 -8.79 -1.16
C ILE A 34 17.24 -9.08 -2.59
N PHE A 35 18.35 -8.51 -3.05
CA PHE A 35 19.01 -8.82 -4.31
C PHE A 35 20.25 -9.68 -4.05
N SER A 36 20.32 -10.85 -4.62
CA SER A 36 21.51 -11.73 -4.56
C SER A 36 22.05 -11.92 -3.12
N GLY A 37 21.13 -12.04 -2.15
CA GLY A 37 21.47 -12.21 -0.72
C GLY A 37 21.80 -10.94 0.03
N LYS A 38 21.86 -9.76 -0.63
CA LYS A 38 22.04 -8.48 0.02
C LYS A 38 20.71 -7.83 0.32
N ASN A 39 20.51 -7.45 1.58
CA ASN A 39 19.30 -6.79 2.07
C ASN A 39 19.38 -5.28 1.89
N TYR A 40 18.29 -4.66 1.39
CA TYR A 40 18.13 -3.22 1.22
C TYR A 40 16.81 -2.79 1.83
N ARG A 41 16.84 -1.89 2.80
CA ARG A 41 15.65 -1.27 3.37
C ARG A 41 15.04 -0.32 2.33
N GLU A 42 13.75 -0.52 2.06
CA GLU A 42 13.00 0.27 1.08
C GLU A 42 13.05 1.76 1.42
N GLU A 43 13.31 2.60 0.42
CA GLU A 43 13.44 4.06 0.48
C GLU A 43 14.56 4.59 1.39
N MET A 44 15.21 3.73 2.16
CA MET A 44 16.38 4.12 2.98
C MET A 44 17.72 3.75 2.30
N ASP A 45 17.86 2.48 1.91
CA ASP A 45 19.07 1.95 1.29
C ASP A 45 18.92 1.81 -0.23
N LEU A 46 17.68 1.80 -0.74
CA LEU A 46 17.34 1.62 -2.14
C LEU A 46 16.12 2.48 -2.50
N SER A 47 16.35 3.51 -3.30
CA SER A 47 15.26 4.33 -3.85
C SER A 47 14.47 3.57 -4.92
N THR A 48 13.24 3.99 -5.19
CA THR A 48 12.39 3.41 -6.23
C THR A 48 13.07 3.42 -7.62
N ASP A 49 13.71 4.50 -8.02
CA ASP A 49 14.39 4.59 -9.33
C ASP A 49 15.57 3.60 -9.41
N ALA A 50 16.42 3.57 -8.38
CA ALA A 50 17.55 2.64 -8.31
C ALA A 50 17.08 1.17 -8.27
N PHE A 51 15.96 0.89 -7.64
CA PHE A 51 15.35 -0.44 -7.64
C PHE A 51 14.95 -0.89 -9.05
N TYR A 52 14.22 -0.05 -9.81
CA TYR A 52 13.77 -0.43 -11.15
C TYR A 52 14.93 -0.52 -12.15
N GLU A 53 15.97 0.31 -12.02
CA GLU A 53 17.22 0.18 -12.78
C GLU A 53 17.87 -1.18 -12.49
N LYS A 54 18.05 -1.53 -11.22
CA LYS A 54 18.62 -2.78 -10.78
C LYS A 54 17.78 -3.99 -11.22
N LEU A 55 16.45 -3.90 -11.11
CA LEU A 55 15.52 -4.94 -11.57
C LEU A 55 15.63 -5.23 -13.07
N SER A 56 15.99 -4.22 -13.88
CA SER A 56 16.15 -4.35 -15.33
C SER A 56 17.48 -4.98 -15.75
N THR A 57 18.49 -4.92 -14.90
CA THR A 57 19.87 -5.33 -15.21
C THR A 57 20.30 -6.63 -14.54
N GLU A 58 19.69 -7.01 -13.42
CA GLU A 58 20.04 -8.24 -12.72
C GLU A 58 19.29 -9.47 -13.26
N GLU A 59 20.01 -10.57 -13.46
CA GLU A 59 19.42 -11.84 -13.90
C GLU A 59 18.55 -12.48 -12.81
N ALA A 60 18.99 -12.35 -11.54
CA ALA A 60 18.28 -12.91 -10.40
C ALA A 60 17.21 -11.92 -9.93
N LEU A 61 15.95 -12.34 -10.03
CA LEU A 61 14.84 -11.52 -9.52
C LEU A 61 14.89 -11.43 -7.99
N PRO A 62 14.63 -10.24 -7.40
CA PRO A 62 14.66 -10.04 -5.96
C PRO A 62 13.55 -10.78 -5.21
N THR A 63 13.71 -10.85 -3.90
CA THR A 63 12.69 -11.25 -2.93
C THR A 63 12.48 -10.12 -1.90
N THR A 64 11.47 -10.24 -1.05
CA THR A 64 11.17 -9.25 -0.03
C THR A 64 11.12 -9.87 1.35
N SER A 65 11.35 -9.05 2.38
CA SER A 65 11.12 -9.44 3.77
C SER A 65 10.38 -8.35 4.54
N GLN A 66 9.56 -8.78 5.49
CA GLN A 66 8.96 -7.91 6.50
C GLN A 66 10.03 -7.35 7.44
N PRO A 67 9.76 -6.25 8.18
CA PRO A 67 10.68 -5.72 9.16
C PRO A 67 10.96 -6.75 10.27
N ALA A 68 12.19 -6.72 10.81
CA ALA A 68 12.53 -7.55 11.97
C ALA A 68 11.78 -7.04 13.22
N ILE A 69 11.40 -7.96 14.11
CA ILE A 69 10.68 -7.62 15.34
C ILE A 69 11.44 -6.60 16.21
N GLY A 70 12.78 -6.67 16.24
CA GLY A 70 13.63 -5.72 16.94
C GLY A 70 13.44 -4.27 16.50
N MET A 71 13.22 -4.04 15.20
CA MET A 71 12.97 -2.68 14.70
C MET A 71 11.66 -2.10 15.25
N PHE A 72 10.63 -2.93 15.38
CA PHE A 72 9.37 -2.51 15.99
C PHE A 72 9.51 -2.24 17.49
N THR A 73 10.20 -3.13 18.23
CA THR A 73 10.39 -2.95 19.68
C THR A 73 11.24 -1.71 19.97
N GLU A 74 12.27 -1.43 19.20
CA GLU A 74 13.07 -0.21 19.30
C GLU A 74 12.22 1.04 19.08
N LEU A 75 11.45 1.09 17.99
CA LEU A 75 10.57 2.23 17.69
C LEU A 75 9.48 2.42 18.76
N LEU A 76 8.86 1.35 19.24
CA LEU A 76 7.84 1.44 20.29
C LEU A 76 8.44 1.93 21.62
N GLN A 77 9.68 1.56 21.94
CA GLN A 77 10.38 2.08 23.11
C GLN A 77 10.70 3.58 22.96
N GLU A 78 11.16 4.02 21.80
CA GLU A 78 11.38 5.44 21.49
C GLU A 78 10.08 6.25 21.63
N LEU A 79 8.98 5.77 21.07
CA LEU A 79 7.67 6.43 21.16
C LEU A 79 7.19 6.55 22.61
N LYS A 80 7.38 5.49 23.40
CA LYS A 80 7.06 5.50 24.82
C LYS A 80 7.89 6.54 25.59
N ASP A 81 9.20 6.62 25.29
CA ASP A 81 10.10 7.58 25.93
C ASP A 81 9.76 9.04 25.53
N GLU A 82 9.16 9.25 24.34
CA GLU A 82 8.55 10.51 23.90
C GLU A 82 7.18 10.82 24.56
N GLY A 83 6.69 9.90 25.39
CA GLY A 83 5.45 10.08 26.16
C GLY A 83 4.18 9.63 25.44
N TYR A 84 4.28 8.86 24.37
CA TYR A 84 3.12 8.19 23.78
C TYR A 84 2.69 7.01 24.66
N THR A 85 1.40 6.80 24.78
CA THR A 85 0.79 5.67 25.51
C THR A 85 0.14 4.67 24.57
N ASP A 86 -0.21 5.13 23.36
CA ASP A 86 -0.92 4.36 22.36
C ASP A 86 -0.29 4.54 20.99
N VAL A 87 -0.32 3.48 20.18
CA VAL A 87 0.13 3.51 18.78
C VAL A 87 -0.94 2.86 17.90
N VAL A 88 -1.51 3.62 16.97
CA VAL A 88 -2.33 3.06 15.89
C VAL A 88 -1.39 2.67 14.74
N SER A 89 -1.27 1.38 14.46
CA SER A 89 -0.28 0.78 13.56
C SER A 89 -0.97 0.20 12.33
N VAL A 90 -0.91 0.91 11.20
CA VAL A 90 -1.60 0.57 9.95
C VAL A 90 -0.64 -0.10 8.98
N HIS A 91 -0.88 -1.35 8.63
CA HIS A 91 0.03 -2.14 7.79
C HIS A 91 -0.63 -2.69 6.54
N LEU A 92 0.22 -3.02 5.55
CA LEU A 92 -0.25 -3.75 4.37
C LEU A 92 -0.91 -5.07 4.77
N SER A 93 -1.76 -5.59 3.86
CA SER A 93 -2.56 -6.80 4.11
C SER A 93 -1.77 -7.94 4.74
N SER A 94 -2.31 -8.48 5.84
CA SER A 94 -1.78 -9.66 6.54
C SER A 94 -1.81 -10.95 5.69
N LYS A 95 -2.59 -10.95 4.59
CA LYS A 95 -2.66 -12.08 3.66
C LYS A 95 -1.50 -12.11 2.67
N ILE A 96 -0.78 -11.00 2.51
CA ILE A 96 0.37 -10.89 1.61
C ILE A 96 1.69 -10.60 2.33
N SER A 97 1.65 -10.23 3.61
CA SER A 97 2.84 -9.96 4.44
C SER A 97 2.60 -10.27 5.91
N GLY A 98 3.64 -10.70 6.62
CA GLY A 98 3.59 -10.89 8.07
C GLY A 98 3.88 -9.61 8.89
N THR A 99 3.94 -8.43 8.26
CA THR A 99 4.33 -7.17 8.91
C THR A 99 3.43 -6.82 10.09
N LEU A 100 2.11 -6.88 9.92
CA LEU A 100 1.16 -6.62 11.00
C LEU A 100 1.33 -7.58 12.17
N GLN A 101 1.49 -8.88 11.90
CA GLN A 101 1.70 -9.87 12.98
C GLN A 101 2.99 -9.59 13.75
N THR A 102 4.05 -9.16 13.06
CA THR A 102 5.32 -8.78 13.71
C THR A 102 5.13 -7.54 14.59
N ALA A 103 4.36 -6.53 14.11
CA ALA A 103 4.04 -5.34 14.88
C ALA A 103 3.26 -5.68 16.16
N LEU A 104 2.22 -6.53 16.06
CA LEU A 104 1.43 -6.98 17.21
C LEU A 104 2.29 -7.72 18.23
N SER A 105 3.14 -8.65 17.78
CA SER A 105 4.05 -9.37 18.67
C SER A 105 5.06 -8.44 19.35
N ALA A 106 5.55 -7.41 18.66
CA ALA A 106 6.42 -6.40 19.26
C ALA A 106 5.68 -5.55 20.31
N GLY A 107 4.41 -5.21 20.05
CA GLY A 107 3.56 -4.49 21.01
C GLY A 107 3.38 -5.22 22.33
N GLU A 108 3.29 -6.56 22.30
CA GLU A 108 3.23 -7.39 23.51
C GLU A 108 4.55 -7.42 24.32
N MET A 109 5.67 -7.07 23.69
CA MET A 109 7.01 -7.09 24.32
C MET A 109 7.38 -5.77 24.99
N VAL A 110 6.69 -4.67 24.69
CA VAL A 110 7.03 -3.34 25.23
C VAL A 110 5.97 -2.89 26.24
N GLU A 111 6.26 -3.00 27.51
CA GLU A 111 5.36 -2.59 28.58
C GLU A 111 5.16 -1.05 28.61
N GLY A 112 3.94 -0.60 28.89
CA GLY A 112 3.60 0.82 29.09
C GLY A 112 3.25 1.59 27.81
N ILE A 113 3.15 0.89 26.67
CA ILE A 113 2.58 1.41 25.43
C ILE A 113 1.62 0.36 24.85
N THR A 114 0.48 0.79 24.31
CA THR A 114 -0.52 -0.09 23.71
C THR A 114 -0.50 0.02 22.20
N LEU A 115 -0.33 -1.08 21.50
CA LEU A 115 -0.37 -1.10 20.03
C LEU A 115 -1.75 -1.56 19.52
N HIS A 116 -2.41 -0.69 18.77
CA HIS A 116 -3.68 -0.95 18.09
C HIS A 116 -3.39 -1.25 16.61
N GLY A 117 -3.31 -2.53 16.26
CA GLY A 117 -3.00 -2.97 14.91
C GLY A 117 -4.20 -2.88 13.97
N VAL A 118 -3.98 -2.34 12.78
CA VAL A 118 -4.98 -2.24 11.71
C VAL A 118 -4.47 -2.98 10.48
N ASP A 119 -5.18 -4.02 10.07
CA ASP A 119 -4.98 -4.67 8.78
C ASP A 119 -5.67 -3.82 7.70
N SER A 120 -4.88 -3.18 6.84
CA SER A 120 -5.47 -2.40 5.74
C SER A 120 -6.17 -3.28 4.70
N GLU A 121 -5.88 -4.59 4.68
CA GLU A 121 -6.32 -5.57 3.68
C GLU A 121 -5.90 -5.20 2.24
N ILE A 122 -4.97 -4.27 2.12
CA ILE A 122 -4.48 -3.71 0.86
C ILE A 122 -3.00 -3.34 0.99
N SER A 123 -2.47 -2.49 0.10
CA SER A 123 -1.14 -1.86 0.18
C SER A 123 -1.11 -0.55 -0.62
N CYS A 124 0.02 0.13 -0.67
CA CYS A 124 0.27 1.33 -1.46
C CYS A 124 -0.58 2.54 -1.02
N ALA A 125 -0.90 3.43 -1.95
CA ALA A 125 -1.68 4.64 -1.66
C ALA A 125 -2.97 4.40 -0.88
N PRO A 126 -3.77 3.34 -1.13
CA PRO A 126 -4.93 3.01 -0.28
C PRO A 126 -4.60 2.75 1.19
N GLN A 127 -3.51 2.06 1.49
CA GLN A 127 -2.99 1.95 2.87
C GLN A 127 -2.60 3.34 3.39
N GLY A 128 -1.99 4.17 2.55
CA GLY A 128 -1.66 5.57 2.86
C GLY A 128 -2.89 6.41 3.19
N PHE A 129 -4.05 6.18 2.56
CA PHE A 129 -5.30 6.86 2.93
C PHE A 129 -5.65 6.61 4.39
N LEU A 130 -5.59 5.34 4.82
CA LEU A 130 -5.87 4.95 6.19
C LEU A 130 -4.88 5.56 7.18
N ALA A 131 -3.57 5.49 6.88
CA ALA A 131 -2.53 6.04 7.75
C ALA A 131 -2.67 7.56 7.93
N ARG A 132 -2.95 8.32 6.84
CA ARG A 132 -3.20 9.77 6.91
C ARG A 132 -4.44 10.11 7.70
N THR A 133 -5.51 9.32 7.54
CA THR A 133 -6.75 9.53 8.31
C THR A 133 -6.51 9.25 9.79
N ALA A 134 -5.82 8.15 10.13
CA ALA A 134 -5.45 7.85 11.51
C ALA A 134 -4.68 9.01 12.16
N ALA A 135 -3.70 9.57 11.43
CA ALA A 135 -2.88 10.65 11.94
C ALA A 135 -3.68 11.95 12.18
N LYS A 136 -4.58 12.32 11.26
CA LYS A 136 -5.46 13.48 11.43
C LYS A 136 -6.34 13.32 12.68
N LEU A 137 -6.99 12.17 12.86
CA LEU A 137 -7.80 11.87 14.01
C LEU A 137 -7.00 11.85 15.32
N ALA A 138 -5.78 11.32 15.29
CA ALA A 138 -4.88 11.33 16.46
C ALA A 138 -4.47 12.75 16.85
N LEU A 139 -4.18 13.63 15.87
CA LEU A 139 -3.88 15.05 16.10
C LEU A 139 -5.08 15.81 16.69
N GLU A 140 -6.32 15.42 16.36
CA GLU A 140 -7.56 15.94 16.91
C GLU A 140 -7.85 15.41 18.33
N GLY A 141 -7.04 14.48 18.83
CA GLY A 141 -7.21 13.87 20.16
C GLY A 141 -8.29 12.78 20.21
N THR A 142 -8.64 12.19 19.04
CA THR A 142 -9.58 11.06 18.99
C THR A 142 -9.01 9.84 19.72
N PRO A 143 -9.76 9.15 20.58
CA PRO A 143 -9.32 7.92 21.22
C PRO A 143 -8.92 6.83 20.21
N PRO A 144 -7.86 6.04 20.47
CA PRO A 144 -7.34 5.07 19.51
C PRO A 144 -8.36 4.03 19.03
N GLU A 145 -9.25 3.57 19.89
CA GLU A 145 -10.33 2.64 19.53
C GLU A 145 -11.31 3.26 18.52
N ASN A 146 -11.59 4.57 18.66
CA ASN A 146 -12.47 5.30 17.75
C ASN A 146 -11.76 5.56 16.41
N ILE A 147 -10.42 5.78 16.43
CA ILE A 147 -9.62 5.86 15.21
C ILE A 147 -9.73 4.53 14.45
N VAL A 148 -9.46 3.41 15.11
CA VAL A 148 -9.56 2.07 14.50
C VAL A 148 -10.95 1.83 13.91
N ALA A 149 -12.02 2.16 14.67
CA ALA A 149 -13.40 2.00 14.20
C ALA A 149 -13.72 2.84 12.96
N GLU A 150 -13.13 4.05 12.84
CA GLU A 150 -13.30 4.88 11.65
C GLU A 150 -12.52 4.34 10.44
N LEU A 151 -11.29 3.85 10.68
CA LEU A 151 -10.50 3.22 9.62
C LEU A 151 -11.20 1.99 9.03
N GLU A 152 -11.88 1.17 9.85
CA GLU A 152 -12.65 0.02 9.36
C GLU A 152 -13.79 0.44 8.42
N LYS A 153 -14.45 1.58 8.68
CA LYS A 153 -15.49 2.11 7.79
C LYS A 153 -14.91 2.58 6.45
N ILE A 154 -13.78 3.30 6.49
CA ILE A 154 -13.10 3.79 5.28
C ILE A 154 -12.58 2.60 4.46
N LYS A 155 -11.97 1.62 5.12
CA LYS A 155 -11.47 0.40 4.48
C LYS A 155 -12.55 -0.29 3.64
N ALA A 156 -13.78 -0.38 4.14
CA ALA A 156 -14.91 -0.97 3.42
C ALA A 156 -15.32 -0.20 2.15
N GLN A 157 -14.93 1.08 2.02
CA GLN A 157 -15.24 1.94 0.88
C GLN A 157 -14.11 1.99 -0.14
N ILE A 158 -12.89 1.60 0.24
CA ILE A 158 -11.72 1.63 -0.65
C ILE A 158 -11.94 0.71 -1.85
N ARG A 159 -11.71 1.26 -3.03
CA ARG A 159 -11.63 0.54 -4.29
C ARG A 159 -10.23 0.68 -4.86
N ALA A 160 -9.63 -0.44 -5.24
CA ALA A 160 -8.30 -0.44 -5.86
C ALA A 160 -8.19 -1.57 -6.87
N TYR A 161 -7.92 -1.19 -8.10
CA TYR A 161 -7.78 -2.11 -9.21
C TYR A 161 -6.45 -1.86 -9.91
N PHE A 162 -5.81 -2.93 -10.35
CA PHE A 162 -4.53 -2.81 -11.03
C PHE A 162 -4.35 -3.86 -12.13
N VAL A 163 -3.51 -3.52 -13.09
CA VAL A 163 -3.12 -4.38 -14.20
C VAL A 163 -1.62 -4.60 -14.13
N VAL A 164 -1.20 -5.84 -14.15
CA VAL A 164 0.23 -6.19 -14.19
C VAL A 164 0.68 -6.48 -15.61
N HIS A 165 1.91 -6.05 -15.92
CA HIS A 165 2.48 -6.35 -17.22
C HIS A 165 2.77 -7.84 -17.36
N ASP A 166 3.26 -8.48 -16.29
CA ASP A 166 3.58 -9.91 -16.22
C ASP A 166 3.18 -10.51 -14.86
N LEU A 167 2.31 -11.53 -14.89
CA LEU A 167 1.88 -12.27 -13.70
C LEU A 167 2.97 -13.18 -13.10
N HIS A 168 4.09 -13.38 -13.80
CA HIS A 168 5.18 -14.22 -13.30
C HIS A 168 5.78 -13.70 -12.00
N HIS A 169 5.88 -12.38 -11.82
CA HIS A 169 6.37 -11.77 -10.59
C HIS A 169 5.48 -12.14 -9.39
N LEU A 170 4.16 -11.95 -9.50
CA LEU A 170 3.19 -12.32 -8.46
C LEU A 170 3.22 -13.82 -8.13
N ARG A 171 3.27 -14.67 -9.17
CA ARG A 171 3.34 -16.13 -9.01
C ARG A 171 4.59 -16.54 -8.24
N ARG A 172 5.75 -16.06 -8.69
CA ARG A 172 7.03 -16.39 -8.08
C ARG A 172 7.16 -15.87 -6.66
N GLY A 173 6.66 -14.66 -6.42
CA GLY A 173 6.61 -14.06 -5.09
C GLY A 173 5.61 -14.74 -4.13
N GLY A 174 4.78 -15.67 -4.61
CA GLY A 174 3.77 -16.35 -3.79
C GLY A 174 2.57 -15.47 -3.40
N ARG A 175 2.39 -14.31 -4.02
CA ARG A 175 1.28 -13.38 -3.75
C ARG A 175 0.13 -13.51 -4.75
N LEU A 176 0.18 -14.51 -5.63
CA LEU A 176 -0.90 -14.86 -6.56
C LEU A 176 -1.89 -15.89 -5.97
N ASN A 177 -1.91 -16.11 -4.66
CA ASN A 177 -2.70 -17.19 -4.02
C ASN A 177 -4.21 -17.11 -4.33
N GLY A 178 -4.78 -15.91 -4.42
CA GLY A 178 -6.17 -15.71 -4.81
C GLY A 178 -6.43 -15.80 -6.33
N ALA A 179 -5.39 -15.81 -7.16
CA ALA A 179 -5.49 -15.79 -8.62
C ALA A 179 -4.78 -16.96 -9.32
N GLN A 180 -4.53 -18.06 -8.63
CA GLN A 180 -3.82 -19.25 -9.18
C GLN A 180 -4.49 -19.82 -10.44
N ALA A 181 -5.81 -19.71 -10.56
CA ALA A 181 -6.56 -20.13 -11.75
C ALA A 181 -6.18 -19.39 -13.04
N LEU A 182 -5.45 -18.26 -12.94
CA LEU A 182 -4.95 -17.52 -14.11
C LEU A 182 -3.69 -18.14 -14.72
N ILE A 183 -2.98 -19.02 -14.01
CA ILE A 183 -1.65 -19.54 -14.41
C ILE A 183 -1.67 -20.17 -15.81
N GLY A 184 -2.73 -20.91 -16.16
CA GLY A 184 -2.85 -21.56 -17.46
C GLY A 184 -3.15 -20.63 -18.65
N SER A 185 -3.57 -19.38 -18.38
CA SER A 185 -3.98 -18.40 -19.39
C SER A 185 -3.12 -17.14 -19.45
N MET A 186 -1.99 -17.11 -18.74
CA MET A 186 -1.15 -15.92 -18.51
C MET A 186 -0.68 -15.22 -19.81
N LEU A 187 -0.47 -15.97 -20.88
CA LEU A 187 0.03 -15.41 -22.16
C LEU A 187 -1.07 -14.77 -23.02
N GLN A 188 -2.35 -15.01 -22.72
CA GLN A 188 -3.46 -14.60 -23.60
C GLN A 188 -4.39 -13.54 -22.98
N ILE A 189 -4.20 -13.22 -21.72
CA ILE A 189 -5.06 -12.28 -21.00
C ILE A 189 -4.26 -11.24 -20.21
N LYS A 190 -4.89 -10.08 -20.00
CA LYS A 190 -4.46 -9.04 -19.07
C LYS A 190 -5.54 -8.90 -18.00
N PRO A 191 -5.45 -9.64 -16.88
CA PRO A 191 -6.47 -9.58 -15.84
C PRO A 191 -6.45 -8.23 -15.15
N ILE A 192 -7.63 -7.75 -14.80
CA ILE A 192 -7.78 -6.72 -13.78
C ILE A 192 -7.71 -7.45 -12.45
N LEU A 193 -6.81 -7.03 -11.58
CA LEU A 193 -6.65 -7.55 -10.23
C LEU A 193 -7.19 -6.54 -9.22
N HIS A 194 -7.68 -7.05 -8.10
CA HIS A 194 -8.07 -6.25 -6.95
C HIS A 194 -7.81 -7.02 -5.66
N PHE A 195 -8.08 -6.39 -4.52
CA PHE A 195 -8.05 -7.06 -3.23
C PHE A 195 -9.46 -7.48 -2.82
N GLU A 196 -9.60 -8.71 -2.35
CA GLU A 196 -10.80 -9.26 -1.74
C GLU A 196 -10.38 -10.01 -0.47
N GLU A 197 -10.90 -9.59 0.68
CA GLU A 197 -10.50 -10.11 2.00
C GLU A 197 -8.97 -10.13 2.21
N GLY A 198 -8.27 -9.11 1.72
CA GLY A 198 -6.83 -8.97 1.81
C GLY A 198 -6.02 -9.81 0.80
N LEU A 199 -6.65 -10.63 -0.03
CA LEU A 199 -6.00 -11.44 -1.06
C LEU A 199 -6.05 -10.74 -2.42
N ILE A 200 -5.00 -10.91 -3.22
CA ILE A 200 -5.00 -10.48 -4.62
C ILE A 200 -5.77 -11.50 -5.45
N VAL A 201 -6.90 -11.07 -6.02
CA VAL A 201 -7.79 -11.91 -6.82
C VAL A 201 -8.11 -11.26 -8.19
N PRO A 202 -8.52 -12.05 -9.20
CA PRO A 202 -8.94 -11.51 -10.48
C PRO A 202 -10.35 -10.93 -10.38
N TYR A 203 -10.50 -9.64 -10.68
CA TYR A 203 -11.80 -8.99 -10.85
C TYR A 203 -12.42 -9.31 -12.22
N ALA A 204 -11.63 -9.14 -13.30
CA ALA A 204 -12.08 -9.42 -14.66
C ALA A 204 -10.93 -9.94 -15.53
N LYS A 205 -11.29 -10.70 -16.56
CA LYS A 205 -10.34 -11.23 -17.57
C LYS A 205 -10.55 -10.50 -18.88
N VAL A 206 -9.58 -9.73 -19.31
CA VAL A 206 -9.60 -9.01 -20.59
C VAL A 206 -8.38 -9.36 -21.44
N ARG A 207 -8.43 -9.07 -22.74
CA ARG A 207 -7.36 -9.47 -23.67
C ARG A 207 -6.26 -8.43 -23.81
N THR A 208 -6.49 -7.18 -23.49
CA THR A 208 -5.53 -6.08 -23.69
C THR A 208 -5.50 -5.15 -22.49
N GLU A 209 -4.33 -4.61 -22.20
CA GLU A 209 -4.14 -3.63 -21.13
C GLU A 209 -5.05 -2.39 -21.31
N LYS A 210 -5.16 -1.87 -22.57
CA LYS A 210 -6.05 -0.74 -22.87
C LYS A 210 -7.51 -1.03 -22.46
N LYS A 211 -8.02 -2.25 -22.73
CA LYS A 211 -9.38 -2.63 -22.31
C LYS A 211 -9.49 -2.76 -20.81
N ALA A 212 -8.45 -3.27 -20.13
CA ALA A 212 -8.42 -3.37 -18.68
C ALA A 212 -8.47 -1.98 -18.03
N LEU A 213 -7.60 -1.08 -18.45
CA LEU A 213 -7.54 0.29 -17.94
C LEU A 213 -8.83 1.08 -18.22
N ASN A 214 -9.42 0.95 -19.40
CA ASN A 214 -10.71 1.59 -19.68
C ASN A 214 -11.83 1.04 -18.75
N HIS A 215 -11.86 -0.27 -18.51
CA HIS A 215 -12.85 -0.85 -17.61
C HIS A 215 -12.69 -0.32 -16.16
N ILE A 216 -11.44 -0.14 -15.69
CA ILE A 216 -11.18 0.47 -14.38
C ILE A 216 -11.67 1.92 -14.36
N LEU A 217 -11.41 2.69 -15.44
CA LEU A 217 -11.89 4.06 -15.54
C LEU A 217 -13.42 4.16 -15.60
N ASP A 218 -14.09 3.26 -16.31
CA ASP A 218 -15.56 3.22 -16.36
C ASP A 218 -16.14 3.04 -14.94
N MET A 219 -15.60 2.12 -14.13
CA MET A 219 -16.01 1.94 -12.73
C MET A 219 -15.76 3.19 -11.87
N LEU A 220 -14.59 3.84 -12.03
CA LEU A 220 -14.30 5.09 -11.34
C LEU A 220 -15.28 6.20 -11.74
N PHE A 221 -15.60 6.32 -13.03
CA PHE A 221 -16.52 7.35 -13.51
C PHE A 221 -17.96 7.15 -13.00
N ASP A 222 -18.40 5.89 -12.88
CA ASP A 222 -19.70 5.57 -12.27
C ASP A 222 -19.74 6.01 -10.80
N ASP A 223 -18.69 5.72 -10.03
CA ASP A 223 -18.60 6.12 -8.61
C ASP A 223 -18.44 7.66 -8.45
N LEU A 224 -17.70 8.32 -9.34
CA LEU A 224 -17.60 9.80 -9.37
C LEU A 224 -18.95 10.46 -9.69
N ALA A 225 -19.69 9.92 -10.66
CA ALA A 225 -21.02 10.40 -11.00
C ALA A 225 -22.03 10.22 -9.88
N ALA A 226 -21.88 9.17 -9.06
CA ALA A 226 -22.67 8.92 -7.87
C ALA A 226 -22.30 9.82 -6.67
N GLY A 227 -21.20 10.59 -6.74
CA GLY A 227 -20.72 11.45 -5.66
C GLY A 227 -20.08 10.69 -4.49
N ASN A 228 -19.61 9.49 -4.70
CA ASN A 228 -19.08 8.57 -3.67
C ASN A 228 -17.55 8.57 -3.58
N VAL A 229 -16.87 9.56 -4.20
CA VAL A 229 -15.41 9.57 -4.28
C VAL A 229 -14.83 10.81 -3.60
N ASN A 230 -14.00 10.60 -2.60
CA ASN A 230 -13.28 11.66 -1.87
C ASN A 230 -11.87 11.88 -2.44
N GLU A 231 -11.18 10.83 -2.82
CA GLU A 231 -9.80 10.89 -3.31
C GLU A 231 -9.56 9.84 -4.39
N VAL A 232 -8.82 10.24 -5.44
CA VAL A 232 -8.38 9.35 -6.53
C VAL A 232 -6.87 9.34 -6.59
N THR A 233 -6.27 8.14 -6.68
CA THR A 233 -4.83 7.99 -6.92
C THR A 233 -4.57 7.05 -8.08
N VAL A 234 -3.74 7.48 -9.03
CA VAL A 234 -3.17 6.64 -10.09
C VAL A 234 -1.78 6.18 -9.65
N ILE A 235 -1.52 4.88 -9.74
CA ILE A 235 -0.31 4.25 -9.20
C ILE A 235 0.46 3.56 -10.32
N HIS A 236 1.78 3.70 -10.38
CA HIS A 236 2.59 3.10 -11.44
C HIS A 236 3.85 2.37 -10.95
N ALA A 237 4.26 1.34 -11.67
CA ALA A 237 5.52 0.62 -11.53
C ALA A 237 6.48 1.07 -12.64
N ASN A 238 7.30 2.10 -12.40
CA ASN A 238 8.22 2.67 -13.41
C ASN A 238 7.54 2.99 -14.77
N ASN A 239 6.28 3.40 -14.72
CA ASN A 239 5.45 3.74 -15.90
C ASN A 239 4.73 5.08 -15.70
N ARG A 240 5.52 6.12 -15.39
CA ARG A 240 4.98 7.46 -15.13
C ARG A 240 4.19 8.01 -16.33
N ALA A 241 4.64 7.73 -17.57
CA ALA A 241 3.95 8.19 -18.77
C ALA A 241 2.53 7.59 -18.87
N GLY A 242 2.37 6.28 -18.60
CA GLY A 242 1.06 5.63 -18.55
C GLY A 242 0.17 6.20 -17.43
N ALA A 243 0.74 6.47 -16.26
CA ALA A 243 0.00 7.09 -15.16
C ALA A 243 -0.48 8.51 -15.51
N MET A 244 0.36 9.32 -16.16
CA MET A 244 -0.04 10.66 -16.62
C MET A 244 -1.18 10.61 -17.63
N GLN A 245 -1.13 9.68 -18.60
CA GLN A 245 -2.23 9.47 -19.55
C GLN A 245 -3.56 9.10 -18.87
N LEU A 246 -3.50 8.27 -17.84
CA LEU A 246 -4.70 7.93 -17.04
C LEU A 246 -5.23 9.16 -16.30
N LYS A 247 -4.33 9.90 -15.63
CA LYS A 247 -4.68 11.15 -14.94
C LYS A 247 -5.35 12.17 -15.90
N GLU A 248 -4.80 12.36 -17.08
CA GLU A 248 -5.35 13.25 -18.11
C GLU A 248 -6.76 12.82 -18.51
N LYS A 249 -6.98 11.53 -18.80
CA LYS A 249 -8.31 11.00 -19.13
C LYS A 249 -9.33 11.20 -18.00
N ILE A 250 -8.94 11.05 -16.74
CA ILE A 250 -9.83 11.29 -15.60
C ILE A 250 -10.14 12.78 -15.52
N ALA A 251 -9.13 13.65 -15.63
CA ALA A 251 -9.31 15.10 -15.56
C ALA A 251 -10.15 15.67 -16.72
N GLU A 252 -10.08 15.09 -17.93
CA GLU A 252 -10.92 15.48 -19.07
C GLU A 252 -12.41 15.27 -18.80
N GLN A 253 -12.80 14.21 -18.10
CA GLN A 253 -14.20 13.91 -17.78
C GLN A 253 -14.65 14.49 -16.44
N HIS A 254 -13.74 14.59 -15.47
CA HIS A 254 -13.99 15.07 -14.11
C HIS A 254 -12.95 16.13 -13.70
N PRO A 255 -13.02 17.35 -14.27
CA PRO A 255 -11.97 18.38 -14.10
C PRO A 255 -11.84 18.93 -12.68
N THR A 256 -12.83 18.72 -11.83
CA THR A 256 -12.81 19.16 -10.41
C THR A 256 -12.24 18.12 -9.47
N THR A 257 -12.01 16.88 -9.95
CA THR A 257 -11.48 15.79 -9.12
C THR A 257 -9.98 15.97 -8.88
N THR A 258 -9.57 15.95 -7.63
CA THR A 258 -8.14 15.93 -7.28
C THR A 258 -7.58 14.53 -7.51
N ILE A 259 -6.62 14.42 -8.44
CA ILE A 259 -6.01 13.15 -8.80
C ILE A 259 -4.52 13.18 -8.42
N GLN A 260 -4.15 12.32 -7.50
CA GLN A 260 -2.77 12.12 -7.11
C GLN A 260 -2.08 11.08 -8.01
N ILE A 261 -0.76 11.17 -8.13
CA ILE A 261 0.06 10.11 -8.72
C ILE A 261 0.95 9.55 -7.63
N SER A 262 0.91 8.24 -7.46
CA SER A 262 1.75 7.46 -6.57
C SER A 262 2.50 6.38 -7.37
N TYR A 263 3.27 5.57 -6.68
CA TYR A 263 4.10 4.54 -7.31
C TYR A 263 4.03 3.23 -6.54
N PHE A 264 4.33 2.15 -7.24
CA PHE A 264 4.67 0.87 -6.63
C PHE A 264 6.18 0.86 -6.37
N GLY A 265 6.57 1.07 -5.12
CA GLY A 265 7.98 1.11 -4.74
C GLY A 265 8.65 -0.27 -4.75
N PRO A 266 9.89 -0.37 -4.24
CA PRO A 266 10.73 -1.57 -4.37
C PRO A 266 10.10 -2.87 -3.88
N VAL A 267 9.43 -2.86 -2.73
CA VAL A 267 8.82 -4.05 -2.15
C VAL A 267 7.66 -4.56 -3.02
N ILE A 268 6.72 -3.70 -3.33
CA ILE A 268 5.56 -4.06 -4.16
C ILE A 268 6.00 -4.29 -5.62
N GLY A 269 6.92 -3.47 -6.13
CA GLY A 269 7.52 -3.63 -7.46
C GLY A 269 8.19 -4.98 -7.68
N THR A 270 8.80 -5.58 -6.64
CA THR A 270 9.35 -6.94 -6.68
C THR A 270 8.29 -7.98 -7.08
N HIS A 271 7.05 -7.80 -6.63
CA HIS A 271 5.94 -8.72 -6.88
C HIS A 271 5.11 -8.36 -8.11
N LEU A 272 5.09 -7.09 -8.56
CA LEU A 272 4.30 -6.66 -9.71
C LEU A 272 5.13 -6.57 -11.01
N GLY A 273 6.44 -6.35 -10.89
CA GLY A 273 7.30 -6.03 -12.02
C GLY A 273 7.08 -4.61 -12.57
N SER A 274 7.97 -4.18 -13.46
CA SER A 274 7.87 -2.90 -14.15
C SER A 274 6.69 -2.86 -15.12
N GLY A 275 6.14 -1.67 -15.37
CA GLY A 275 5.06 -1.41 -16.33
C GLY A 275 3.64 -1.49 -15.74
N SER A 276 3.46 -2.04 -14.54
CA SER A 276 2.13 -2.18 -13.91
C SER A 276 1.49 -0.81 -13.63
N LEU A 277 0.16 -0.75 -13.74
CA LEU A 277 -0.65 0.44 -13.48
C LEU A 277 -1.83 0.08 -12.57
N GLY A 278 -2.17 0.99 -11.67
CA GLY A 278 -3.32 0.87 -10.78
C GLY A 278 -4.07 2.19 -10.63
N VAL A 279 -5.33 2.08 -10.25
CA VAL A 279 -6.16 3.22 -9.85
C VAL A 279 -6.87 2.83 -8.55
N SER A 280 -6.85 3.72 -7.58
CA SER A 280 -7.55 3.55 -6.32
C SER A 280 -8.35 4.80 -5.98
N TRP A 281 -9.48 4.61 -5.27
CA TRP A 281 -10.36 5.68 -4.79
C TRP A 281 -11.17 5.23 -3.57
N TYR A 282 -11.69 6.18 -2.83
CA TYR A 282 -12.63 5.96 -1.73
C TYR A 282 -13.52 7.18 -1.48
#